data_b32e0dd69a3bb8e4cb8f0ef727a39947
#
_entry.id   b32e0dd69a3bb8e4cb8f0ef727a39947
#
_cell.length_a   1.000
_cell.length_b   1.000
_cell.length_c   1.000
_cell.angle_alpha   90.00
_cell.angle_beta   90.00
_cell.angle_gamma   90.00
#
_symmetry.space_group_name_H-M   'P 1'
#
loop_
_entity.id
_entity.type
_entity.pdbx_description
1 polymer ?
#
loop_
_entity_poly.entity_id
_entity_poly.type
_entity_poly.pdbx_seq_one_letter_code
_entity_poly.pdbx_strand_id
1 'polypeptide(L)'
;MAVDADRIEIWTDVDGVRTADPRIVEGTKGIRKLSYEESAELARFGAKVLHPLTLAPAQSKNIPLYVLNSMNPGGDGTVVLNSSCIFDGVKSIAYNGNIRLINIYSLNMIATSGFLATVFEIFSRHKVVIDMIVSAEASITVTVEASQDISAAVEEISKIAKVTVDRDKAQISVIGKNIVGLKGVLRTIFDSVNENKIYMISQGASFMNISFVVDRPELSDVLCSIHKGFFGDENSN
;
A
#
# COMPACT_ATOMS: atom_id res chain seq x y z
N MET A 1 20.96 -19.32 10.67
CA MET A 1 19.99 -18.92 11.72
C MET A 1 20.37 -19.64 12.99
N ALA A 2 20.84 -18.89 13.98
CA ALA A 2 21.61 -19.46 15.10
C ALA A 2 20.81 -19.69 16.40
N VAL A 3 19.52 -19.29 16.46
CA VAL A 3 18.73 -19.36 17.71
C VAL A 3 17.34 -19.91 17.42
N ASP A 4 16.91 -20.91 18.17
CA ASP A 4 15.51 -21.35 18.18
C ASP A 4 14.77 -20.50 19.22
N ALA A 5 14.18 -19.40 18.71
CA ALA A 5 13.46 -18.44 19.55
C ALA A 5 11.97 -18.80 19.60
N ASP A 6 11.36 -18.68 20.77
CA ASP A 6 9.92 -18.85 20.96
C ASP A 6 9.13 -17.63 20.49
N ARG A 7 9.75 -16.45 20.47
CA ARG A 7 9.20 -15.19 20.00
C ARG A 7 10.28 -14.21 19.58
N ILE A 8 9.91 -13.23 18.76
CA ILE A 8 10.75 -12.09 18.37
C ILE A 8 10.08 -10.83 18.90
N GLU A 9 10.83 -9.96 19.55
CA GLU A 9 10.35 -8.66 20.02
C GLU A 9 11.10 -7.54 19.30
N ILE A 10 10.35 -6.61 18.72
CA ILE A 10 10.87 -5.38 18.11
C ILE A 10 10.40 -4.23 18.98
N TRP A 11 11.34 -3.65 19.68
CA TRP A 11 11.13 -2.49 20.53
C TRP A 11 11.35 -1.20 19.72
N THR A 12 10.34 -0.33 19.71
CA THR A 12 10.31 0.91 18.91
C THR A 12 9.75 2.05 19.78
N ASP A 13 9.58 3.23 19.20
CA ASP A 13 9.02 4.43 19.81
C ASP A 13 7.49 4.57 19.63
N VAL A 14 6.83 3.57 19.05
CA VAL A 14 5.37 3.55 18.82
C VAL A 14 4.69 2.37 19.52
N ASP A 15 3.42 2.53 19.90
CA ASP A 15 2.59 1.52 20.58
C ASP A 15 2.11 0.39 19.66
N GLY A 16 2.92 -0.02 18.69
CA GLY A 16 2.56 -1.00 17.68
C GLY A 16 1.95 -0.38 16.42
N VAL A 17 1.27 -1.21 15.62
CA VAL A 17 0.62 -0.80 14.37
C VAL A 17 -0.75 -0.22 14.66
N ARG A 18 -1.15 0.84 13.93
CA ARG A 18 -2.42 1.52 14.09
C ARG A 18 -3.29 1.44 12.83
N THR A 19 -4.57 1.73 12.99
CA THR A 19 -5.56 1.71 11.89
C THR A 19 -5.30 2.76 10.80
N ALA A 20 -4.54 3.81 11.11
CA ALA A 20 -3.97 4.80 10.20
C ALA A 20 -2.81 5.53 10.89
N ASP A 21 -2.14 6.44 10.17
CA ASP A 21 -1.11 7.31 10.73
C ASP A 21 -1.72 8.33 11.72
N PRO A 22 -1.41 8.27 13.00
CA PRO A 22 -1.99 9.17 14.03
C PRO A 22 -1.57 10.63 13.87
N ARG A 23 -0.56 10.92 13.04
CA ARG A 23 -0.14 12.30 12.73
C ARG A 23 -1.10 13.00 11.76
N ILE A 24 -1.89 12.24 11.01
CA ILE A 24 -2.86 12.75 10.02
C ILE A 24 -4.29 12.50 10.49
N VAL A 25 -4.56 11.33 11.04
CA VAL A 25 -5.91 10.89 11.40
C VAL A 25 -6.04 10.81 12.92
N GLU A 26 -6.93 11.61 13.45
CA GLU A 26 -7.30 11.53 14.88
C GLU A 26 -8.13 10.28 15.18
N GLY A 27 -8.07 9.80 16.42
CA GLY A 27 -8.88 8.65 16.87
C GLY A 27 -8.46 7.30 16.30
N THR A 28 -7.23 7.19 15.75
CA THR A 28 -6.72 5.88 15.32
C THR A 28 -6.65 4.89 16.47
N LYS A 29 -6.97 3.62 16.19
CA LYS A 29 -6.97 2.52 17.16
C LYS A 29 -5.73 1.64 16.96
N GLY A 30 -5.18 1.08 18.05
CA GLY A 30 -4.10 0.09 17.98
C GLY A 30 -4.61 -1.24 17.43
N ILE A 31 -3.83 -1.88 16.57
CA ILE A 31 -4.13 -3.19 16.01
C ILE A 31 -3.40 -4.24 16.85
N ARG A 32 -4.15 -5.07 17.58
CA ARG A 32 -3.55 -6.08 18.46
C ARG A 32 -2.93 -7.26 17.72
N LYS A 33 -3.52 -7.66 16.58
CA LYS A 33 -3.09 -8.84 15.82
C LYS A 33 -3.08 -8.56 14.33
N LEU A 34 -1.98 -8.93 13.67
CA LEU A 34 -1.80 -8.91 12.22
C LEU A 34 -1.27 -10.25 11.74
N SER A 35 -1.55 -10.62 10.50
CA SER A 35 -0.84 -11.69 9.84
C SER A 35 0.52 -11.22 9.33
N TYR A 36 1.43 -12.17 9.00
CA TYR A 36 2.69 -11.83 8.35
C TYR A 36 2.45 -11.13 7.01
N GLU A 37 1.45 -11.60 6.27
CA GLU A 37 1.07 -11.05 4.97
C GLU A 37 0.52 -9.62 5.10
N GLU A 38 -0.41 -9.36 6.04
CA GLU A 38 -0.92 -8.02 6.34
C GLU A 38 0.22 -7.07 6.76
N SER A 39 1.15 -7.57 7.59
CA SER A 39 2.31 -6.79 8.04
C SER A 39 3.26 -6.47 6.88
N ALA A 40 3.46 -7.38 5.94
CA ALA A 40 4.28 -7.16 4.76
C ALA A 40 3.64 -6.11 3.83
N GLU A 41 2.31 -6.17 3.63
CA GLU A 41 1.57 -5.16 2.87
C GLU A 41 1.67 -3.78 3.53
N LEU A 42 1.46 -3.68 4.84
CA LEU A 42 1.60 -2.41 5.58
C LEU A 42 3.02 -1.83 5.48
N ALA A 43 4.04 -2.68 5.61
CA ALA A 43 5.44 -2.25 5.49
C ALA A 43 5.77 -1.71 4.09
N ARG A 44 5.15 -2.26 3.04
CA ARG A 44 5.32 -1.81 1.66
C ARG A 44 4.71 -0.43 1.43
N PHE A 45 3.57 -0.13 2.05
CA PHE A 45 2.81 1.12 1.84
C PHE A 45 3.10 2.21 2.88
N GLY A 46 4.26 2.16 3.55
CA GLY A 46 4.76 3.27 4.36
C GLY A 46 4.57 3.16 5.87
N ALA A 47 3.97 2.09 6.38
CA ALA A 47 4.03 1.78 7.79
C ALA A 47 5.45 1.31 8.15
N LYS A 48 6.34 2.26 8.47
CA LYS A 48 7.78 2.04 8.73
C LYS A 48 8.09 1.17 9.97
N VAL A 49 7.10 0.54 10.55
CA VAL A 49 7.25 -0.21 11.81
C VAL A 49 8.00 -1.53 11.59
N LEU A 50 7.81 -2.19 10.45
CA LEU A 50 8.43 -3.47 10.12
C LEU A 50 8.99 -3.45 8.70
N HIS A 51 10.15 -4.07 8.50
CA HIS A 51 10.69 -4.26 7.15
C HIS A 51 10.28 -5.66 6.63
N PRO A 52 9.82 -5.82 5.38
CA PRO A 52 9.37 -7.12 4.84
C PRO A 52 10.41 -8.24 5.00
N LEU A 53 11.70 -7.92 4.88
CA LEU A 53 12.79 -8.89 5.04
C LEU A 53 12.95 -9.43 6.47
N THR A 54 12.46 -8.71 7.48
CA THR A 54 12.46 -9.21 8.88
C THR A 54 11.33 -10.20 9.13
N LEU A 55 10.25 -10.12 8.35
CA LEU A 55 9.09 -11.01 8.49
C LEU A 55 9.34 -12.42 7.95
N ALA A 56 10.05 -12.55 6.83
CA ALA A 56 10.25 -13.83 6.14
C ALA A 56 10.89 -14.93 7.02
N PRO A 57 11.95 -14.66 7.83
CA PRO A 57 12.52 -15.66 8.72
C PRO A 57 11.57 -16.08 9.84
N ALA A 58 10.79 -15.14 10.39
CA ALA A 58 9.80 -15.40 11.45
C ALA A 58 8.64 -16.24 10.90
N GLN A 59 8.12 -15.87 9.72
CA GLN A 59 7.06 -16.58 9.04
C GLN A 59 7.44 -18.03 8.71
N SER A 60 8.65 -18.27 8.18
CA SER A 60 9.11 -19.60 7.79
C SER A 60 9.19 -20.61 8.95
N LYS A 61 9.41 -20.11 10.18
CA LYS A 61 9.45 -20.89 11.41
C LYS A 61 8.19 -20.74 12.27
N ASN A 62 7.21 -19.95 11.81
CA ASN A 62 5.97 -19.66 12.55
C ASN A 62 6.22 -19.06 13.93
N ILE A 63 7.27 -18.22 14.07
CA ILE A 63 7.68 -17.58 15.34
C ILE A 63 6.91 -16.26 15.49
N PRO A 64 6.06 -16.07 16.51
CA PRO A 64 5.33 -14.82 16.72
C PRO A 64 6.29 -13.63 16.86
N LEU A 65 5.95 -12.51 16.21
CA LEU A 65 6.71 -11.28 16.26
C LEU A 65 5.87 -10.20 16.95
N TYR A 66 6.44 -9.59 18.00
CA TYR A 66 5.81 -8.54 18.78
C TYR A 66 6.44 -7.19 18.44
N VAL A 67 5.59 -6.20 18.19
CA VAL A 67 6.00 -4.78 18.09
C VAL A 67 5.58 -4.09 19.37
N LEU A 68 6.54 -3.64 20.13
CA LEU A 68 6.37 -3.11 21.48
C LEU A 68 6.98 -1.70 21.59
N ASN A 69 6.43 -0.88 22.48
CA ASN A 69 6.94 0.47 22.72
C ASN A 69 7.95 0.48 23.87
N SER A 70 9.18 0.88 23.58
CA SER A 70 10.25 1.01 24.58
C SER A 70 9.95 2.09 25.64
N MET A 71 9.12 3.08 25.29
CA MET A 71 8.70 4.15 26.22
C MET A 71 7.45 3.76 27.03
N ASN A 72 6.73 2.69 26.62
CA ASN A 72 5.56 2.15 27.31
C ASN A 72 5.61 0.61 27.34
N PRO A 73 6.53 0.01 28.12
CA PRO A 73 6.74 -1.45 28.14
C PRO A 73 5.53 -2.27 28.61
N GLY A 74 4.57 -1.64 29.30
CA GLY A 74 3.32 -2.28 29.75
C GLY A 74 2.17 -2.21 28.72
N GLY A 75 2.41 -1.58 27.58
CA GLY A 75 1.39 -1.48 26.52
C GLY A 75 1.17 -2.79 25.78
N ASP A 76 -0.02 -2.96 25.21
CA ASP A 76 -0.43 -4.19 24.49
C ASP A 76 0.39 -4.47 23.22
N GLY A 77 0.87 -3.42 22.52
CA GLY A 77 1.60 -3.55 21.25
C GLY A 77 0.79 -4.23 20.13
N THR A 78 1.51 -4.74 19.15
CA THR A 78 0.95 -5.55 18.04
C THR A 78 1.69 -6.88 17.96
N VAL A 79 0.96 -7.99 17.88
CA VAL A 79 1.55 -9.30 17.59
C VAL A 79 1.27 -9.70 16.14
N VAL A 80 2.32 -10.14 15.45
CA VAL A 80 2.27 -10.69 14.09
C VAL A 80 2.33 -12.21 14.16
N LEU A 81 1.34 -12.85 13.56
CA LEU A 81 1.09 -14.29 13.65
C LEU A 81 0.80 -14.89 12.27
N ASN A 82 0.58 -16.20 12.22
CA ASN A 82 0.05 -16.87 11.03
C ASN A 82 -1.39 -16.40 10.73
N SER A 83 -1.74 -16.28 9.45
CA SER A 83 -3.04 -15.80 8.96
C SER A 83 -4.25 -16.61 9.45
N SER A 84 -4.06 -17.89 9.81
CA SER A 84 -5.13 -18.73 10.36
C SER A 84 -5.70 -18.23 11.70
N CYS A 85 -4.94 -17.40 12.41
CA CYS A 85 -5.32 -16.83 13.71
C CYS A 85 -5.98 -15.44 13.58
N ILE A 86 -6.18 -14.93 12.36
CA ILE A 86 -6.64 -13.57 12.09
C ILE A 86 -8.00 -13.58 11.37
N PHE A 87 -8.93 -12.78 11.83
CA PHE A 87 -10.25 -12.60 11.20
C PHE A 87 -10.15 -11.73 9.94
N ASP A 88 -11.02 -12.02 8.96
CA ASP A 88 -11.17 -11.23 7.75
C ASP A 88 -11.67 -9.82 8.10
N GLY A 89 -11.20 -8.80 7.37
CA GLY A 89 -11.62 -7.43 7.57
C GLY A 89 -10.54 -6.41 7.27
N VAL A 90 -10.95 -5.15 7.16
CA VAL A 90 -10.04 -4.01 7.05
C VAL A 90 -9.29 -3.83 8.38
N LYS A 91 -7.98 -3.65 8.30
CA LYS A 91 -7.10 -3.50 9.46
C LYS A 91 -6.49 -2.10 9.55
N SER A 92 -6.05 -1.58 8.41
CA SER A 92 -5.34 -0.30 8.38
C SER A 92 -5.49 0.38 7.04
N ILE A 93 -5.29 1.70 7.06
CA ILE A 93 -5.17 2.52 5.87
C ILE A 93 -3.76 3.09 5.87
N ALA A 94 -2.98 2.71 4.87
CA ALA A 94 -1.63 3.22 4.65
C ALA A 94 -1.61 4.19 3.47
N TYR A 95 -0.58 5.01 3.36
CA TYR A 95 -0.43 5.95 2.25
C TYR A 95 1.04 6.15 1.87
N ASN A 96 1.24 6.54 0.61
CA ASN A 96 2.47 7.14 0.12
C ASN A 96 2.14 8.50 -0.49
N GLY A 97 2.50 9.57 0.19
CA GLY A 97 2.20 10.95 -0.20
C GLY A 97 3.17 11.55 -1.22
N ASN A 98 4.09 10.78 -1.78
CA ASN A 98 5.15 11.30 -2.64
C ASN A 98 5.37 10.42 -3.87
N ILE A 99 4.36 10.35 -4.74
CA ILE A 99 4.42 9.57 -5.98
C ILE A 99 4.21 10.44 -7.21
N ARG A 100 4.60 9.88 -8.36
CA ARG A 100 4.26 10.40 -9.70
C ARG A 100 3.49 9.34 -10.47
N LEU A 101 2.56 9.78 -11.31
CA LEU A 101 1.92 8.95 -12.32
C LEU A 101 2.63 9.16 -13.66
N ILE A 102 2.97 8.08 -14.33
CA ILE A 102 3.47 8.08 -15.69
C ILE A 102 2.43 7.41 -16.56
N ASN A 103 1.78 8.19 -17.44
CA ASN A 103 0.82 7.69 -18.40
C ASN A 103 1.52 7.53 -19.75
N ILE A 104 1.45 6.34 -20.32
CA ILE A 104 2.05 5.95 -21.59
C ILE A 104 0.94 5.55 -22.52
N TYR A 105 0.75 6.27 -23.62
CA TYR A 105 -0.29 6.02 -24.62
C TYR A 105 0.33 5.70 -25.97
N SER A 106 -0.09 4.58 -26.57
CA SER A 106 0.34 4.20 -27.92
C SER A 106 -0.70 3.32 -28.61
N LEU A 107 -1.14 3.72 -29.80
CA LEU A 107 -1.98 2.86 -30.63
C LEU A 107 -1.26 1.59 -31.10
N ASN A 108 0.06 1.60 -31.15
CA ASN A 108 0.87 0.42 -31.46
C ASN A 108 0.70 -0.70 -30.42
N MET A 109 0.25 -0.37 -29.21
CA MET A 109 -0.03 -1.35 -28.16
C MET A 109 -1.14 -2.33 -28.55
N ILE A 110 -2.14 -1.86 -29.31
CA ILE A 110 -3.27 -2.66 -29.78
C ILE A 110 -2.82 -3.69 -30.84
N ALA A 111 -1.90 -3.28 -31.71
CA ALA A 111 -1.54 -4.05 -32.91
C ALA A 111 -0.25 -4.89 -32.77
N THR A 112 0.54 -4.67 -31.71
CA THR A 112 1.90 -5.23 -31.60
C THR A 112 2.07 -6.01 -30.30
N SER A 113 2.32 -7.31 -30.41
CA SER A 113 2.76 -8.11 -29.27
C SER A 113 4.13 -7.61 -28.80
N GLY A 114 4.37 -7.59 -27.46
CA GLY A 114 5.64 -7.22 -26.87
C GLY A 114 5.83 -5.74 -26.53
N PHE A 115 4.88 -4.85 -26.85
CA PHE A 115 4.99 -3.43 -26.48
C PHE A 115 5.20 -3.23 -24.96
N LEU A 116 4.42 -3.94 -24.14
CA LEU A 116 4.59 -3.93 -22.68
C LEU A 116 6.00 -4.36 -22.26
N ALA A 117 6.52 -5.44 -22.86
CA ALA A 117 7.87 -5.92 -22.56
C ALA A 117 8.91 -4.84 -22.85
N THR A 118 8.80 -4.16 -23.99
CA THR A 118 9.71 -3.05 -24.34
C THR A 118 9.66 -1.92 -23.31
N VAL A 119 8.47 -1.50 -22.89
CA VAL A 119 8.31 -0.43 -21.90
C VAL A 119 8.93 -0.83 -20.56
N PHE A 120 8.65 -2.04 -20.06
CA PHE A 120 9.22 -2.50 -18.79
C PHE A 120 10.72 -2.77 -18.86
N GLU A 121 11.25 -3.17 -20.02
CA GLU A 121 12.70 -3.29 -20.24
C GLU A 121 13.40 -1.93 -20.16
N ILE A 122 12.79 -0.87 -20.70
CA ILE A 122 13.30 0.50 -20.57
C ILE A 122 13.33 0.92 -19.10
N PHE A 123 12.25 0.74 -18.35
CA PHE A 123 12.24 1.03 -16.91
C PHE A 123 13.31 0.25 -16.15
N SER A 124 13.47 -1.04 -16.44
CA SER A 124 14.48 -1.89 -15.81
C SER A 124 15.91 -1.40 -16.11
N ARG A 125 16.20 -1.06 -17.36
CA ARG A 125 17.51 -0.56 -17.80
C ARG A 125 17.90 0.75 -17.10
N HIS A 126 16.92 1.63 -16.89
CA HIS A 126 17.08 2.88 -16.15
C HIS A 126 16.90 2.74 -14.64
N LYS A 127 16.75 1.49 -14.12
CA LYS A 127 16.61 1.19 -12.67
C LYS A 127 15.42 1.90 -12.02
N VAL A 128 14.36 2.16 -12.77
CA VAL A 128 13.12 2.74 -12.24
C VAL A 128 12.29 1.64 -11.62
N VAL A 129 11.98 1.76 -10.34
CA VAL A 129 11.13 0.84 -9.60
C VAL A 129 9.68 1.30 -9.70
N ILE A 130 8.82 0.42 -10.20
CA ILE A 130 7.40 0.66 -10.38
C ILE A 130 6.64 0.04 -9.20
N ASP A 131 5.66 0.78 -8.66
CA ASP A 131 4.81 0.30 -7.57
C ASP A 131 3.49 -0.28 -8.07
N MET A 132 2.67 0.54 -8.72
CA MET A 132 1.38 0.13 -9.28
C MET A 132 1.41 0.20 -10.79
N ILE A 133 0.64 -0.69 -11.41
CA ILE A 133 0.47 -0.74 -12.86
C ILE A 133 -1.01 -0.96 -13.15
N VAL A 134 -1.57 -0.13 -14.03
CA VAL A 134 -2.88 -0.37 -14.64
C VAL A 134 -2.72 -0.23 -16.15
N SER A 135 -3.27 -1.15 -16.90
CA SER A 135 -3.22 -1.15 -18.36
C SER A 135 -4.60 -1.21 -18.96
N ALA A 136 -4.77 -0.56 -20.12
CA ALA A 136 -5.90 -0.65 -21.01
C ALA A 136 -5.38 -1.01 -22.42
N GLU A 137 -6.25 -1.08 -23.41
CA GLU A 137 -5.87 -1.52 -24.76
C GLU A 137 -4.76 -0.67 -25.40
N ALA A 138 -4.76 0.65 -25.17
CA ALA A 138 -3.82 1.59 -25.81
C ALA A 138 -3.00 2.39 -24.79
N SER A 139 -3.09 2.09 -23.50
CA SER A 139 -2.43 2.87 -22.46
C SER A 139 -1.96 2.05 -21.29
N ILE A 140 -0.88 2.50 -20.69
CA ILE A 140 -0.34 2.00 -19.40
C ILE A 140 -0.18 3.18 -18.48
N THR A 141 -0.67 3.06 -17.27
CA THR A 141 -0.38 4.01 -16.19
C THR A 141 0.42 3.30 -15.10
N VAL A 142 1.54 3.87 -14.73
CA VAL A 142 2.36 3.35 -13.63
C VAL A 142 2.58 4.41 -12.57
N THR A 143 2.75 3.97 -11.32
CA THR A 143 3.21 4.83 -10.22
C THR A 143 4.67 4.58 -9.92
N VAL A 144 5.39 5.64 -9.59
CA VAL A 144 6.77 5.61 -9.14
C VAL A 144 6.96 6.57 -7.98
N GLU A 145 7.89 6.26 -7.08
CA GLU A 145 8.34 7.19 -6.05
C GLU A 145 8.85 8.50 -6.67
N ALA A 146 8.42 9.66 -6.12
CA ALA A 146 8.82 10.94 -6.65
C ALA A 146 10.33 11.26 -6.49
N SER A 147 11.03 10.51 -5.63
CA SER A 147 12.47 10.62 -5.44
C SER A 147 13.30 9.99 -6.57
N GLN A 148 12.72 9.09 -7.36
CA GLN A 148 13.43 8.41 -8.44
C GLN A 148 13.71 9.35 -9.61
N ASP A 149 14.88 9.25 -10.23
CA ASP A 149 15.13 9.91 -11.51
C ASP A 149 14.54 9.06 -12.64
N ILE A 150 13.51 9.60 -13.27
CA ILE A 150 12.79 8.97 -14.37
C ILE A 150 13.08 9.60 -15.73
N SER A 151 13.94 10.63 -15.77
CA SER A 151 14.12 11.49 -16.94
C SER A 151 14.55 10.71 -18.19
N ALA A 152 15.58 9.88 -18.06
CA ALA A 152 16.11 9.08 -19.16
C ALA A 152 15.11 8.00 -19.64
N ALA A 153 14.38 7.37 -18.70
CA ALA A 153 13.35 6.39 -19.05
C ALA A 153 12.19 7.05 -19.81
N VAL A 154 11.71 8.19 -19.34
CA VAL A 154 10.64 8.96 -19.99
C VAL A 154 11.05 9.42 -21.38
N GLU A 155 12.29 9.92 -21.55
CA GLU A 155 12.82 10.34 -22.84
C GLU A 155 12.87 9.16 -23.83
N GLU A 156 13.32 8.00 -23.39
CA GLU A 156 13.42 6.82 -24.23
C GLU A 156 12.02 6.28 -24.61
N ILE A 157 11.09 6.18 -23.67
CA ILE A 157 9.71 5.75 -23.94
C ILE A 157 9.00 6.75 -24.87
N SER A 158 9.30 8.06 -24.77
CA SER A 158 8.72 9.09 -25.62
C SER A 158 9.06 8.95 -27.10
N LYS A 159 10.08 8.16 -27.46
CA LYS A 159 10.39 7.83 -28.86
C LYS A 159 9.40 6.83 -29.50
N ILE A 160 8.70 6.05 -28.66
CA ILE A 160 7.79 4.98 -29.11
C ILE A 160 6.34 5.16 -28.67
N ALA A 161 6.07 6.09 -27.75
CA ALA A 161 4.75 6.35 -27.19
C ALA A 161 4.59 7.82 -26.77
N LYS A 162 3.36 8.28 -26.60
CA LYS A 162 3.07 9.56 -25.94
C LYS A 162 3.15 9.35 -24.44
N VAL A 163 4.03 10.09 -23.75
CA VAL A 163 4.20 10.02 -22.29
C VAL A 163 3.76 11.31 -21.64
N THR A 164 2.99 11.19 -20.55
CA THR A 164 2.69 12.32 -19.65
C THR A 164 3.09 11.92 -18.23
N VAL A 165 3.60 12.87 -17.46
CA VAL A 165 4.02 12.67 -16.07
C VAL A 165 3.23 13.62 -15.19
N ASP A 166 2.33 13.08 -14.38
CA ASP A 166 1.58 13.83 -13.38
C ASP A 166 2.31 13.77 -12.04
N ARG A 167 2.60 14.94 -11.50
CA ARG A 167 3.29 15.13 -10.20
C ARG A 167 2.26 15.36 -9.10
N ASP A 168 2.75 15.47 -7.88
CA ASP A 168 1.95 15.79 -6.69
C ASP A 168 0.74 14.86 -6.50
N LYS A 169 1.00 13.57 -6.61
CA LYS A 169 0.04 12.51 -6.36
C LYS A 169 0.34 11.77 -5.06
N ALA A 170 -0.70 11.19 -4.50
CA ALA A 170 -0.62 10.33 -3.33
C ALA A 170 -1.35 9.02 -3.60
N GLN A 171 -0.77 7.93 -3.14
CA GLN A 171 -1.37 6.60 -3.13
C GLN A 171 -1.93 6.32 -1.75
N ILE A 172 -3.16 5.83 -1.70
CA ILE A 172 -3.82 5.36 -0.48
C ILE A 172 -4.11 3.87 -0.67
N SER A 173 -3.85 3.09 0.37
CA SER A 173 -4.03 1.64 0.38
C SER A 173 -4.84 1.21 1.59
N VAL A 174 -6.01 0.64 1.35
CA VAL A 174 -6.82 -0.02 2.38
C VAL A 174 -6.32 -1.45 2.50
N ILE A 175 -5.90 -1.86 3.69
CA ILE A 175 -5.20 -3.11 3.93
C ILE A 175 -5.95 -3.95 4.98
N GLY A 176 -6.02 -5.25 4.73
CA GLY A 176 -6.59 -6.21 5.65
C GLY A 176 -6.81 -7.56 5.00
N LYS A 177 -7.14 -8.57 5.81
CA LYS A 177 -7.29 -9.94 5.33
C LYS A 177 -8.57 -10.10 4.51
N ASN A 178 -8.45 -10.69 3.31
CA ASN A 178 -9.55 -11.04 2.40
C ASN A 178 -10.48 -9.87 2.04
N ILE A 179 -10.00 -8.62 2.07
CA ILE A 179 -10.85 -7.43 1.89
C ILE A 179 -11.47 -7.33 0.50
N VAL A 180 -10.84 -7.93 -0.52
CA VAL A 180 -11.37 -8.00 -1.90
C VAL A 180 -12.63 -8.85 -1.97
N GLY A 181 -12.74 -9.88 -1.12
CA GLY A 181 -13.91 -10.76 -1.04
C GLY A 181 -15.04 -10.21 -0.14
N LEU A 182 -14.79 -9.18 0.64
CA LEU A 182 -15.78 -8.65 1.58
C LEU A 182 -16.75 -7.69 0.91
N LYS A 183 -18.03 -7.88 1.18
CA LYS A 183 -19.09 -6.97 0.71
C LYS A 183 -18.97 -5.61 1.41
N GLY A 184 -19.21 -4.53 0.67
CA GLY A 184 -19.27 -3.18 1.23
C GLY A 184 -17.93 -2.44 1.27
N VAL A 185 -16.78 -3.10 1.22
CA VAL A 185 -15.47 -2.43 1.29
C VAL A 185 -15.31 -1.38 0.19
N LEU A 186 -15.56 -1.73 -1.07
CA LEU A 186 -15.50 -0.79 -2.19
C LEU A 186 -16.50 0.36 -2.02
N ARG A 187 -17.73 0.06 -1.58
CA ARG A 187 -18.74 1.08 -1.35
C ARG A 187 -18.23 2.09 -0.32
N THR A 188 -17.74 1.63 0.83
CA THR A 188 -17.19 2.52 1.87
C THR A 188 -16.05 3.37 1.32
N ILE A 189 -15.14 2.80 0.51
CA ILE A 189 -14.06 3.57 -0.13
C ILE A 189 -14.65 4.66 -1.03
N PHE A 190 -15.55 4.31 -1.96
CA PHE A 190 -16.10 5.27 -2.93
C PHE A 190 -16.98 6.33 -2.26
N ASP A 191 -17.79 5.98 -1.28
CA ASP A 191 -18.59 6.94 -0.51
C ASP A 191 -17.69 7.93 0.23
N SER A 192 -16.51 7.47 0.71
CA SER A 192 -15.54 8.31 1.43
C SER A 192 -14.73 9.24 0.51
N VAL A 193 -14.58 8.90 -0.77
CA VAL A 193 -13.80 9.66 -1.76
C VAL A 193 -14.69 10.50 -2.69
N ASN A 194 -15.97 10.57 -2.42
CA ASN A 194 -17.06 11.03 -3.28
C ASN A 194 -16.78 12.28 -4.14
N GLU A 195 -16.11 13.29 -3.61
CA GLU A 195 -15.82 14.55 -4.31
C GLU A 195 -14.40 14.63 -4.90
N ASN A 196 -13.55 13.65 -4.61
CA ASN A 196 -12.15 13.67 -4.99
C ASN A 196 -11.92 12.87 -6.28
N LYS A 197 -11.00 13.35 -7.11
CA LYS A 197 -10.64 12.66 -8.33
C LYS A 197 -9.77 11.44 -8.03
N ILE A 198 -10.21 10.27 -8.49
CA ILE A 198 -9.39 9.05 -8.49
C ILE A 198 -8.73 8.92 -9.86
N TYR A 199 -7.41 8.85 -9.88
CA TYR A 199 -6.60 8.73 -11.10
C TYR A 199 -6.36 7.27 -11.51
N MET A 200 -6.28 6.39 -10.53
CA MET A 200 -5.91 5.00 -10.72
C MET A 200 -6.44 4.17 -9.56
N ILE A 201 -6.91 2.95 -9.83
CA ILE A 201 -7.32 1.97 -8.83
C ILE A 201 -6.64 0.64 -9.14
N SER A 202 -6.09 0.00 -8.13
CA SER A 202 -5.58 -1.37 -8.20
C SER A 202 -6.31 -2.24 -7.20
N GLN A 203 -6.95 -3.28 -7.72
CA GLN A 203 -7.65 -4.30 -6.95
C GLN A 203 -7.42 -5.66 -7.59
N GLY A 204 -7.25 -6.70 -6.80
CA GLY A 204 -7.15 -8.08 -7.28
C GLY A 204 -5.73 -8.58 -7.51
N ALA A 205 -4.70 -7.75 -7.49
CA ALA A 205 -3.31 -8.17 -7.49
C ALA A 205 -2.93 -8.83 -6.15
N SER A 206 -3.55 -8.40 -5.06
CA SER A 206 -3.51 -9.02 -3.74
C SER A 206 -4.93 -9.08 -3.19
N PHE A 207 -5.26 -10.15 -2.44
CA PHE A 207 -6.54 -10.22 -1.71
C PHE A 207 -6.55 -9.37 -0.44
N MET A 208 -5.43 -8.74 -0.11
CA MET A 208 -5.20 -8.03 1.14
C MET A 208 -5.16 -6.51 1.00
N ASN A 209 -5.15 -5.97 -0.23
CA ASN A 209 -5.17 -4.53 -0.43
C ASN A 209 -6.08 -4.08 -1.57
N ILE A 210 -6.58 -2.86 -1.42
CA ILE A 210 -7.21 -2.07 -2.47
C ILE A 210 -6.50 -0.72 -2.44
N SER A 211 -5.83 -0.37 -3.52
CA SER A 211 -5.03 0.85 -3.62
C SER A 211 -5.59 1.78 -4.69
N PHE A 212 -5.52 3.07 -4.46
CA PHE A 212 -5.93 4.09 -5.41
C PHE A 212 -5.09 5.36 -5.27
N VAL A 213 -5.14 6.20 -6.29
CA VAL A 213 -4.34 7.42 -6.38
C VAL A 213 -5.23 8.63 -6.48
N VAL A 214 -4.93 9.63 -5.63
CA VAL A 214 -5.59 10.95 -5.55
C VAL A 214 -4.57 12.07 -5.71
N ASP A 215 -5.03 13.32 -5.77
CA ASP A 215 -4.16 14.48 -5.67
C ASP A 215 -3.57 14.59 -4.26
N ARG A 216 -2.28 14.94 -4.17
CA ARG A 216 -1.58 15.02 -2.88
C ARG A 216 -2.21 16.02 -1.88
N PRO A 217 -2.71 17.19 -2.30
CA PRO A 217 -3.40 18.10 -1.38
C PRO A 217 -4.64 17.50 -0.72
N GLU A 218 -5.32 16.55 -1.37
CA GLU A 218 -6.54 15.89 -0.88
C GLU A 218 -6.25 14.71 0.08
N LEU A 219 -4.98 14.29 0.18
CA LEU A 219 -4.57 13.08 0.92
C LEU A 219 -5.12 13.04 2.35
N SER A 220 -5.00 14.13 3.11
CA SER A 220 -5.38 14.16 4.51
C SER A 220 -6.89 14.01 4.70
N ASP A 221 -7.68 14.73 3.91
CA ASP A 221 -9.14 14.69 3.98
C ASP A 221 -9.69 13.33 3.58
N VAL A 222 -9.13 12.75 2.50
CA VAL A 222 -9.50 11.41 2.05
C VAL A 222 -9.12 10.35 3.08
N LEU A 223 -7.94 10.42 3.70
CA LEU A 223 -7.55 9.49 4.75
C LEU A 223 -8.48 9.55 5.96
N CYS A 224 -8.82 10.77 6.42
CA CYS A 224 -9.75 10.95 7.53
C CYS A 224 -11.14 10.40 7.21
N SER A 225 -11.66 10.67 6.00
CA SER A 225 -12.96 10.22 5.55
C SER A 225 -13.05 8.69 5.47
N ILE A 226 -12.04 8.04 4.87
CA ILE A 226 -11.99 6.57 4.77
C ILE A 226 -11.85 5.94 6.15
N HIS A 227 -10.99 6.50 7.00
CA HIS A 227 -10.83 5.99 8.37
C HIS A 227 -12.14 6.07 9.15
N LYS A 228 -12.87 7.18 9.05
CA LYS A 228 -14.19 7.33 9.64
C LYS A 228 -15.18 6.29 9.08
N GLY A 229 -15.15 6.04 7.77
CA GLY A 229 -16.01 5.06 7.12
C GLY A 229 -15.80 3.61 7.59
N PHE A 230 -14.56 3.23 7.92
CA PHE A 230 -14.25 1.86 8.39
C PHE A 230 -14.19 1.71 9.91
N PHE A 231 -13.77 2.75 10.64
CA PHE A 231 -13.44 2.66 12.06
C PHE A 231 -14.19 3.65 12.94
N GLY A 232 -15.09 4.48 12.37
CA GLY A 232 -15.98 5.37 13.12
C GLY A 232 -17.00 4.59 13.97
N ASP A 233 -17.48 5.19 15.05
CA ASP A 233 -18.31 4.53 16.07
C ASP A 233 -19.70 4.09 15.58
N GLU A 234 -20.16 4.54 14.40
CA GLU A 234 -21.45 4.14 13.81
C GLU A 234 -21.42 2.72 13.17
N ASN A 235 -20.25 2.11 12.98
CA ASN A 235 -20.11 0.77 12.37
C ASN A 235 -19.84 -0.34 13.40
N SER A 236 -20.11 -0.12 14.68
CA SER A 236 -19.92 -1.11 15.78
C SER A 236 -21.19 -1.89 16.11
N ASN A 237 -22.07 -2.15 15.12
CA ASN A 237 -23.23 -3.03 15.25
C ASN A 237 -23.10 -4.28 14.37
#